data_09a01b33ac96c5ff66f65c8a4f401328
#
_entry.id   09a01b33ac96c5ff66f65c8a4f401328
#
_cell.length_a   1.000
_cell.length_b   1.000
_cell.length_c   1.000
_cell.angle_alpha   90.00
_cell.angle_beta   90.00
_cell.angle_gamma   90.00
#
_symmetry.space_group_name_H-M   'P 1'
#
loop_
_entity.id
_entity.type
_entity.pdbx_description
1 polymer ?
#
loop_
_entity_poly.entity_id
_entity_poly.type
_entity_poly.pdbx_seq_one_letter_code
_entity_poly.pdbx_strand_id
1 'polypeptide(L)'
;MARSQQEASIAQIMASRTGTDPADWFLVFKARYGMQVAFEEIYAEMGAGEVATQLLTCCTAVDPILVAGLVPRYCEVSFDTAMIDSEALDASGELRAVVAQHTYGIVDDAATARLAQRAHDAGALLVEDCAHCVGRMAKDESGEPLADISFHSFGIEKMLHTLLGGAV
;
A
#
# COMPACT_ATOMS: atom_id res chain seq x y z
N MET A 1 -2.27 20.22 -13.69
CA MET A 1 -3.62 20.78 -13.47
C MET A 1 -3.72 21.21 -12.01
N ALA A 2 -4.27 22.37 -11.67
CA ALA A 2 -4.41 22.79 -10.26
C ALA A 2 -5.49 21.92 -9.57
N ARG A 3 -5.22 21.50 -8.32
CA ARG A 3 -6.19 20.76 -7.48
C ARG A 3 -7.40 21.64 -7.19
N SER A 4 -8.58 21.05 -7.11
CA SER A 4 -9.76 21.75 -6.58
C SER A 4 -9.57 22.02 -5.06
N GLN A 5 -10.37 22.94 -4.52
CA GLN A 5 -10.33 23.24 -3.09
C GLN A 5 -10.67 22.02 -2.22
N GLN A 6 -11.60 21.17 -2.69
CA GLN A 6 -11.99 19.94 -2.00
C GLN A 6 -10.84 18.92 -2.00
N GLU A 7 -10.20 18.70 -3.13
CA GLU A 7 -9.03 17.81 -3.23
C GLU A 7 -7.90 18.26 -2.33
N ALA A 8 -7.60 19.57 -2.31
CA ALA A 8 -6.59 20.13 -1.41
C ALA A 8 -6.95 19.91 0.06
N SER A 9 -8.22 20.05 0.44
CA SER A 9 -8.67 19.81 1.81
C SER A 9 -8.55 18.34 2.21
N ILE A 10 -8.85 17.39 1.32
CA ILE A 10 -8.71 15.95 1.59
C ILE A 10 -7.23 15.60 1.73
N ALA A 11 -6.37 16.07 0.81
CA ALA A 11 -4.93 15.85 0.89
C ALA A 11 -4.35 16.38 2.21
N GLN A 12 -4.78 17.57 2.65
CA GLN A 12 -4.36 18.16 3.93
C GLN A 12 -4.78 17.30 5.13
N ILE A 13 -6.00 16.72 5.11
CA ILE A 13 -6.49 15.84 6.17
C ILE A 13 -5.67 14.55 6.19
N MET A 14 -5.43 13.94 5.04
CA MET A 14 -4.64 12.72 4.94
C MET A 14 -3.22 12.96 5.46
N ALA A 15 -2.55 13.98 4.96
CA ALA A 15 -1.21 14.35 5.39
C ALA A 15 -1.11 14.62 6.90
N SER A 16 -2.08 15.35 7.48
CA SER A 16 -2.08 15.62 8.92
C SER A 16 -2.25 14.37 9.79
N ARG A 17 -2.91 13.32 9.28
CA ARG A 17 -3.12 12.06 9.98
C ARG A 17 -1.94 11.11 9.85
N THR A 18 -1.29 11.13 8.70
CA THR A 18 -0.19 10.21 8.38
C THR A 18 1.19 10.78 8.67
N GLY A 19 1.32 12.10 8.85
CA GLY A 19 2.59 12.78 9.06
C GLY A 19 3.35 13.04 7.76
N THR A 20 2.65 13.07 6.61
CA THR A 20 3.23 13.29 5.28
C THR A 20 2.98 14.71 4.76
N ASP A 21 3.50 15.04 3.57
CA ASP A 21 3.20 16.31 2.91
C ASP A 21 1.89 16.21 2.11
N PRO A 22 0.99 17.22 2.17
CA PRO A 22 -0.21 17.25 1.31
C PRO A 22 0.09 17.20 -0.18
N ALA A 23 1.29 17.58 -0.61
CA ALA A 23 1.70 17.54 -2.01
C ALA A 23 1.86 16.09 -2.52
N ASP A 24 2.18 15.15 -1.64
CA ASP A 24 2.43 13.74 -1.97
C ASP A 24 1.14 12.93 -2.16
N TRP A 25 -0.02 13.51 -1.83
CA TRP A 25 -1.30 12.81 -1.92
C TRP A 25 -1.99 13.02 -3.26
N PHE A 26 -2.32 11.92 -3.92
CA PHE A 26 -3.09 11.90 -5.17
C PHE A 26 -4.45 11.27 -4.91
N LEU A 27 -5.53 12.00 -5.20
CA LEU A 27 -6.89 11.49 -5.06
C LEU A 27 -7.29 10.73 -6.32
N VAL A 28 -7.89 9.57 -6.14
CA VAL A 28 -8.29 8.67 -7.20
C VAL A 28 -9.76 8.26 -7.06
N PHE A 29 -10.38 7.86 -8.18
CA PHE A 29 -11.78 7.42 -8.19
C PHE A 29 -12.02 6.19 -7.31
N LYS A 30 -11.06 5.26 -7.25
CA LYS A 30 -11.00 4.12 -6.32
C LYS A 30 -9.54 3.79 -6.06
N ALA A 31 -9.23 3.32 -4.84
CA ALA A 31 -7.87 2.93 -4.47
C ALA A 31 -7.23 1.94 -5.46
N ARG A 32 -7.98 0.95 -5.96
CA ARG A 32 -7.46 -0.03 -6.94
C ARG A 32 -6.94 0.60 -8.24
N TYR A 33 -7.47 1.73 -8.68
CA TYR A 33 -6.93 2.43 -9.85
C TYR A 33 -5.64 3.18 -9.52
N GLY A 34 -5.52 3.69 -8.29
CA GLY A 34 -4.26 4.21 -7.79
C GLY A 34 -3.20 3.12 -7.69
N MET A 35 -3.57 1.94 -7.16
CA MET A 35 -2.69 0.77 -7.12
C MET A 35 -2.23 0.37 -8.54
N GLN A 36 -3.15 0.36 -9.50
CA GLN A 36 -2.80 0.02 -10.88
C GLN A 36 -1.76 0.99 -11.44
N VAL A 37 -1.99 2.30 -11.31
CA VAL A 37 -1.05 3.32 -11.80
C VAL A 37 0.32 3.16 -11.13
N ALA A 38 0.35 2.96 -9.80
CA ALA A 38 1.61 2.78 -9.10
C ALA A 38 2.35 1.50 -9.53
N PHE A 39 1.65 0.39 -9.74
CA PHE A 39 2.28 -0.84 -10.24
C PHE A 39 2.70 -0.73 -11.72
N GLU A 40 1.99 0.04 -12.55
CA GLU A 40 2.42 0.37 -13.91
C GLU A 40 3.72 1.20 -13.90
N GLU A 41 3.86 2.17 -13.00
CA GLU A 41 5.10 2.93 -12.81
C GLU A 41 6.24 2.05 -12.27
N ILE A 42 5.96 1.18 -11.30
CA ILE A 42 6.95 0.19 -10.83
C ILE A 42 7.45 -0.69 -11.97
N TYR A 43 6.53 -1.18 -12.82
CA TYR A 43 6.91 -1.95 -14.00
C TYR A 43 7.74 -1.12 -14.99
N ALA A 44 7.37 0.13 -15.22
CA ALA A 44 8.08 1.02 -16.14
C ALA A 44 9.52 1.32 -15.68
N GLU A 45 9.72 1.55 -14.39
CA GLU A 45 11.03 1.89 -13.81
C GLU A 45 11.90 0.66 -13.53
N MET A 46 11.32 -0.44 -13.06
CA MET A 46 12.05 -1.62 -12.58
C MET A 46 11.97 -2.83 -13.53
N GLY A 47 11.11 -2.78 -14.55
CA GLY A 47 10.86 -3.86 -15.48
C GLY A 47 9.95 -4.96 -14.93
N ALA A 48 9.78 -6.02 -15.70
CA ALA A 48 9.00 -7.20 -15.29
C ALA A 48 9.54 -7.80 -14.00
N GLY A 49 8.64 -8.41 -13.21
CA GLY A 49 9.00 -9.03 -11.93
C GLY A 49 7.78 -9.40 -11.12
N GLU A 50 8.01 -9.66 -9.83
CA GLU A 50 6.99 -10.15 -8.93
C GLU A 50 6.64 -9.10 -7.87
N VAL A 51 5.39 -9.17 -7.41
CA VAL A 51 4.90 -8.41 -6.25
C VAL A 51 4.48 -9.41 -5.18
N ALA A 52 5.17 -9.39 -4.04
CA ALA A 52 4.78 -10.21 -2.90
C ALA A 52 3.47 -9.66 -2.31
N THR A 53 2.47 -10.51 -2.23
CA THR A 53 1.16 -10.21 -1.64
C THR A 53 0.69 -11.40 -0.80
N GLN A 54 -0.31 -11.22 0.02
CA GLN A 54 -0.79 -12.30 0.87
C GLN A 54 -1.95 -13.08 0.23
N LEU A 55 -2.13 -14.36 0.65
CA LEU A 55 -3.27 -15.16 0.22
C LEU A 55 -4.60 -14.66 0.79
N LEU A 56 -4.58 -14.12 2.02
CA LEU A 56 -5.75 -13.55 2.67
C LEU A 56 -5.98 -12.12 2.18
N THR A 57 -6.46 -11.97 0.96
CA THR A 57 -6.72 -10.66 0.35
C THR A 57 -7.92 -10.67 -0.59
N CYS A 58 -8.38 -9.49 -0.95
CA CYS A 58 -9.42 -9.31 -1.95
C CYS A 58 -8.81 -9.36 -3.37
N CYS A 59 -9.50 -9.96 -4.33
CA CYS A 59 -9.08 -9.94 -5.73
C CYS A 59 -8.79 -8.52 -6.24
N THR A 60 -9.50 -7.51 -5.73
CA THR A 60 -9.30 -6.10 -6.11
C THR A 60 -7.97 -5.49 -5.65
N ALA A 61 -7.23 -6.16 -4.77
CA ALA A 61 -5.85 -5.81 -4.42
C ALA A 61 -4.82 -6.55 -5.29
N VAL A 62 -5.22 -7.65 -5.93
CA VAL A 62 -4.36 -8.45 -6.81
C VAL A 62 -4.51 -8.04 -8.27
N ASP A 63 -5.74 -7.75 -8.72
CA ASP A 63 -6.01 -7.35 -10.11
C ASP A 63 -5.09 -6.22 -10.62
N PRO A 64 -4.80 -5.16 -9.84
CA PRO A 64 -3.87 -4.10 -10.25
C PRO A 64 -2.46 -4.59 -10.58
N ILE A 65 -1.95 -5.59 -9.84
CA ILE A 65 -0.65 -6.21 -10.08
C ILE A 65 -0.63 -6.88 -11.45
N LEU A 66 -1.67 -7.69 -11.71
CA LEU A 66 -1.80 -8.42 -12.98
C LEU A 66 -1.98 -7.48 -14.18
N VAL A 67 -2.80 -6.43 -14.04
CA VAL A 67 -3.06 -5.46 -15.09
C VAL A 67 -1.80 -4.66 -15.44
N ALA A 68 -0.97 -4.35 -14.45
CA ALA A 68 0.32 -3.70 -14.66
C ALA A 68 1.38 -4.60 -15.34
N GLY A 69 1.09 -5.90 -15.53
CA GLY A 69 2.03 -6.84 -16.15
C GLY A 69 3.02 -7.46 -15.15
N LEU A 70 2.85 -7.23 -13.87
CA LEU A 70 3.61 -7.86 -12.79
C LEU A 70 2.97 -9.18 -12.37
N VAL A 71 3.73 -10.03 -11.68
CA VAL A 71 3.28 -11.36 -11.26
C VAL A 71 3.06 -11.37 -9.75
N PRO A 72 1.85 -11.66 -9.24
CA PRO A 72 1.63 -11.79 -7.80
C PRO A 72 2.31 -13.04 -7.25
N ARG A 73 3.16 -12.86 -6.24
CA ARG A 73 3.75 -13.93 -5.43
C ARG A 73 3.00 -14.00 -4.11
N TYR A 74 2.26 -15.07 -3.89
CA TYR A 74 1.48 -15.22 -2.67
C TYR A 74 2.33 -15.73 -1.51
N CYS A 75 2.27 -15.02 -0.39
CA CYS A 75 3.01 -15.29 0.82
C CYS A 75 2.09 -15.71 1.97
N GLU A 76 2.65 -16.48 2.90
CA GLU A 76 1.99 -16.83 4.16
C GLU A 76 1.78 -15.58 5.02
N VAL A 77 0.76 -15.63 5.85
CA VAL A 77 0.42 -14.55 6.78
C VAL A 77 0.74 -14.94 8.21
N SER A 78 1.19 -13.97 9.00
CA SER A 78 1.31 -14.10 10.43
C SER A 78 -0.06 -14.17 11.09
N PHE A 79 -0.26 -15.08 12.04
CA PHE A 79 -1.50 -15.18 12.83
C PHE A 79 -1.73 -13.95 13.72
N ASP A 80 -0.67 -13.27 14.13
CA ASP A 80 -0.77 -12.13 15.06
C ASP A 80 -1.25 -10.86 14.36
N THR A 81 -0.83 -10.65 13.11
CA THR A 81 -1.08 -9.41 12.37
C THR A 81 -1.99 -9.57 11.16
N ALA A 82 -2.20 -10.81 10.70
CA ALA A 82 -2.88 -11.12 9.43
C ALA A 82 -2.27 -10.39 8.22
N MET A 83 -0.99 -10.03 8.31
CA MET A 83 -0.14 -9.46 7.27
C MET A 83 0.91 -10.50 6.85
N ILE A 84 1.60 -10.31 5.74
CA ILE A 84 2.71 -11.18 5.31
C ILE A 84 3.65 -11.41 6.49
N ASP A 85 3.96 -12.68 6.76
CA ASP A 85 5.01 -13.03 7.69
C ASP A 85 6.38 -12.71 7.08
N SER A 86 7.06 -11.73 7.67
CA SER A 86 8.37 -11.30 7.17
C SER A 86 9.41 -12.43 7.17
N GLU A 87 9.32 -13.40 8.07
CA GLU A 87 10.24 -14.54 8.11
C GLU A 87 9.97 -15.55 6.98
N ALA A 88 8.72 -15.64 6.53
CA ALA A 88 8.33 -16.50 5.42
C ALA A 88 8.47 -15.83 4.04
N LEU A 89 8.80 -14.52 3.99
CA LEU A 89 9.01 -13.83 2.74
C LEU A 89 10.27 -14.34 2.05
N ASP A 90 10.10 -15.05 0.95
CA ASP A 90 11.19 -15.35 0.03
C ASP A 90 11.53 -14.09 -0.79
N ALA A 91 12.65 -13.47 -0.47
CA ALA A 91 13.16 -12.29 -1.16
C ALA A 91 14.04 -12.64 -2.37
N SER A 92 14.08 -13.92 -2.80
CA SER A 92 14.81 -14.34 -4.00
C SER A 92 14.08 -13.93 -5.29
N GLY A 93 14.84 -13.84 -6.37
CA GLY A 93 14.28 -13.53 -7.69
C GLY A 93 14.13 -12.04 -7.95
N GLU A 94 13.23 -11.71 -8.89
CA GLU A 94 13.02 -10.33 -9.34
C GLU A 94 11.81 -9.68 -8.63
N LEU A 95 11.92 -9.54 -7.31
CA LEU A 95 10.91 -8.87 -6.51
C LEU A 95 10.95 -7.36 -6.81
N ARG A 96 9.78 -6.77 -7.12
CA ARG A 96 9.63 -5.34 -7.40
C ARG A 96 8.93 -4.60 -6.27
N ALA A 97 7.99 -5.26 -5.62
CA ALA A 97 7.30 -4.69 -4.47
C ALA A 97 6.86 -5.77 -3.48
N VAL A 98 6.64 -5.35 -2.24
CA VAL A 98 6.04 -6.15 -1.18
C VAL A 98 4.83 -5.36 -0.65
N VAL A 99 3.66 -5.99 -0.61
CA VAL A 99 2.43 -5.38 -0.12
C VAL A 99 2.22 -5.69 1.36
N ALA A 100 2.40 -4.70 2.22
CA ALA A 100 1.99 -4.74 3.62
C ALA A 100 0.50 -4.39 3.72
N GLN A 101 -0.38 -5.39 3.74
CA GLN A 101 -1.82 -5.18 3.87
C GLN A 101 -2.23 -5.15 5.34
N HIS A 102 -2.82 -4.06 5.81
CA HIS A 102 -3.37 -3.93 7.17
C HIS A 102 -4.76 -4.56 7.26
N THR A 103 -4.77 -5.89 7.24
CA THR A 103 -6.01 -6.69 7.27
C THR A 103 -6.80 -6.36 8.53
N TYR A 104 -8.11 -6.12 8.36
CA TYR A 104 -9.03 -5.71 9.44
C TYR A 104 -8.65 -4.40 10.17
N GLY A 105 -7.74 -3.61 9.60
CA GLY A 105 -7.26 -2.37 10.20
C GLY A 105 -6.21 -2.55 11.30
N ILE A 106 -5.63 -3.75 11.39
CA ILE A 106 -4.51 -4.03 12.29
C ILE A 106 -3.25 -3.42 11.67
N VAL A 107 -2.74 -2.37 12.30
CA VAL A 107 -1.48 -1.74 11.93
C VAL A 107 -0.45 -2.08 13.00
N ASP A 108 0.57 -2.83 12.62
CA ASP A 108 1.69 -3.21 13.49
C ASP A 108 2.98 -2.61 12.94
N ASP A 109 3.46 -1.55 13.59
CA ASP A 109 4.64 -0.80 13.16
C ASP A 109 5.89 -1.68 13.13
N ALA A 110 6.08 -2.53 14.15
CA ALA A 110 7.26 -3.38 14.24
C ALA A 110 7.27 -4.49 13.18
N ALA A 111 6.12 -5.11 12.90
CA ALA A 111 6.01 -6.12 11.86
C ALA A 111 6.19 -5.48 10.46
N THR A 112 5.61 -4.29 10.25
CA THR A 112 5.78 -3.55 9.00
C THR A 112 7.23 -3.11 8.80
N ALA A 113 7.93 -2.67 9.85
CA ALA A 113 9.34 -2.30 9.78
C ALA A 113 10.23 -3.49 9.37
N ARG A 114 9.97 -4.69 9.91
CA ARG A 114 10.70 -5.91 9.48
C ARG A 114 10.43 -6.25 8.02
N LEU A 115 9.18 -6.09 7.57
CA LEU A 115 8.82 -6.35 6.19
C LEU A 115 9.44 -5.32 5.24
N ALA A 116 9.46 -4.03 5.63
CA ALA A 116 10.13 -2.94 4.91
C ALA A 116 11.62 -3.24 4.72
N GLN A 117 12.31 -3.62 5.81
CA GLN A 117 13.72 -3.94 5.75
C GLN A 117 14.00 -5.07 4.75
N ARG A 118 13.20 -6.15 4.78
CA ARG A 118 13.38 -7.27 3.85
C ARG A 118 13.06 -6.90 2.39
N ALA A 119 12.05 -6.05 2.17
CA ALA A 119 11.74 -5.54 0.84
C ALA A 119 12.90 -4.70 0.29
N HIS A 120 13.39 -3.74 1.07
CA HIS A 120 14.48 -2.86 0.67
C HIS A 120 15.80 -3.61 0.49
N ASP A 121 16.10 -4.59 1.33
CA ASP A 121 17.30 -5.46 1.17
C ASP A 121 17.26 -6.26 -0.14
N ALA A 122 16.07 -6.58 -0.64
CA ALA A 122 15.87 -7.23 -1.93
C ALA A 122 15.82 -6.23 -3.11
N GLY A 123 15.93 -4.92 -2.86
CA GLY A 123 15.78 -3.87 -3.86
C GLY A 123 14.34 -3.65 -4.33
N ALA A 124 13.35 -4.11 -3.54
CA ALA A 124 11.93 -3.95 -3.80
C ALA A 124 11.34 -2.79 -2.99
N LEU A 125 10.23 -2.22 -3.45
CA LEU A 125 9.48 -1.19 -2.73
C LEU A 125 8.53 -1.82 -1.70
N LEU A 126 8.33 -1.14 -0.55
CA LEU A 126 7.24 -1.46 0.35
C LEU A 126 5.99 -0.66 -0.05
N VAL A 127 4.92 -1.38 -0.30
CA VAL A 127 3.60 -0.82 -0.63
C VAL A 127 2.64 -1.13 0.50
N GLU A 128 2.01 -0.11 1.07
CA GLU A 128 1.11 -0.26 2.21
C GLU A 128 -0.36 -0.19 1.76
N ASP A 129 -1.12 -1.28 1.93
CA ASP A 129 -2.56 -1.31 1.68
C ASP A 129 -3.33 -0.94 2.96
N CYS A 130 -3.72 0.34 3.04
CA CYS A 130 -4.48 0.93 4.12
C CYS A 130 -6.00 0.96 3.83
N ALA A 131 -6.51 0.06 2.99
CA ALA A 131 -7.94 0.04 2.65
C ALA A 131 -8.87 -0.20 3.86
N HIS A 132 -8.35 -0.78 4.95
CA HIS A 132 -9.09 -1.02 6.21
C HIS A 132 -8.68 -0.08 7.35
N CYS A 133 -7.73 0.85 7.13
CA CYS A 133 -7.21 1.76 8.16
C CYS A 133 -6.98 3.19 7.64
N VAL A 134 -7.94 3.73 6.92
CA VAL A 134 -7.86 5.05 6.26
C VAL A 134 -7.28 6.12 7.18
N GLY A 135 -6.23 6.80 6.71
CA GLY A 135 -5.55 7.86 7.47
C GLY A 135 -4.64 7.33 8.58
N ARG A 136 -4.29 6.02 8.55
CA ARG A 136 -3.23 5.42 9.36
C ARG A 136 -2.25 4.72 8.45
N MET A 137 -0.99 4.83 8.77
CA MET A 137 0.14 4.14 8.16
C MET A 137 1.05 3.63 9.26
N ALA A 138 1.80 2.58 8.98
CA ALA A 138 2.85 2.14 9.88
C ALA A 138 4.02 3.14 9.88
N LYS A 139 4.63 3.31 11.05
CA LYS A 139 5.67 4.31 11.28
C LYS A 139 6.87 3.72 11.96
N ASP A 140 8.01 4.33 11.71
CA ASP A 140 9.23 4.05 12.44
C ASP A 140 9.24 4.71 13.84
N GLU A 141 10.33 4.51 14.59
CA GLU A 141 10.50 5.08 15.93
C GLU A 141 10.55 6.62 15.94
N SER A 142 10.85 7.26 14.81
CA SER A 142 10.84 8.72 14.67
C SER A 142 9.47 9.28 14.32
N GLY A 143 8.52 8.39 13.96
CA GLY A 143 7.17 8.74 13.53
C GLY A 143 7.03 8.96 12.03
N GLU A 144 8.06 8.63 11.26
CA GLU A 144 8.03 8.72 9.78
C GLU A 144 7.38 7.46 9.18
N PRO A 145 6.64 7.58 8.06
CA PRO A 145 6.07 6.44 7.34
C PRO A 145 7.13 5.42 6.90
N LEU A 146 6.80 4.13 7.02
CA LEU A 146 7.68 3.03 6.61
C LEU A 146 7.55 2.67 5.14
N ALA A 147 6.40 2.96 4.52
CA ALA A 147 6.13 2.58 3.14
C ALA A 147 6.61 3.63 2.13
N ASP A 148 7.07 3.14 0.99
CA ASP A 148 7.39 3.98 -0.17
C ASP A 148 6.13 4.49 -0.86
N ILE A 149 5.05 3.69 -0.85
CA ILE A 149 3.74 4.03 -1.44
C ILE A 149 2.64 3.51 -0.51
N SER A 150 1.57 4.27 -0.32
CA SER A 150 0.41 3.82 0.45
C SER A 150 -0.90 4.01 -0.31
N PHE A 151 -1.87 3.12 -0.08
CA PHE A 151 -3.19 3.18 -0.69
C PHE A 151 -4.29 3.22 0.36
N HIS A 152 -5.18 4.21 0.26
CA HIS A 152 -6.32 4.38 1.14
C HIS A 152 -7.63 4.32 0.35
N SER A 153 -8.60 3.56 0.83
CA SER A 153 -9.88 3.38 0.17
C SER A 153 -11.00 4.09 0.91
N PHE A 154 -11.75 4.92 0.20
CA PHE A 154 -12.92 5.64 0.71
C PHE A 154 -14.24 5.04 0.19
N GLY A 155 -14.22 3.79 -0.31
CA GLY A 155 -15.40 3.11 -0.84
C GLY A 155 -16.50 2.91 0.20
N ILE A 156 -17.74 2.68 -0.26
CA ILE A 156 -18.94 2.54 0.56
C ILE A 156 -18.84 1.44 1.65
N GLU A 157 -18.04 0.41 1.40
CA GLU A 157 -17.82 -0.71 2.33
C GLU A 157 -16.66 -0.48 3.31
N LYS A 158 -16.06 0.72 3.28
CA LYS A 158 -14.89 1.06 4.08
C LYS A 158 -15.26 1.90 5.30
N MET A 159 -14.27 2.24 6.10
CA MET A 159 -14.45 2.97 7.37
C MET A 159 -15.14 4.34 7.20
N LEU A 160 -14.96 4.99 6.05
CA LEU A 160 -15.63 6.25 5.74
C LEU A 160 -16.89 5.96 4.92
N HIS A 161 -18.01 6.52 5.34
CA HIS A 161 -19.30 6.40 4.62
C HIS A 161 -19.34 7.32 3.40
N THR A 162 -18.49 7.06 2.43
CA THR A 162 -18.52 7.70 1.12
C THR A 162 -19.01 6.71 0.06
N LEU A 163 -19.35 7.20 -1.13
CA LEU A 163 -19.77 6.30 -2.21
C LEU A 163 -18.55 5.67 -2.91
N LEU A 164 -17.60 6.51 -3.26
CA LEU A 164 -16.41 6.17 -4.03
C LEU A 164 -15.26 7.07 -3.60
N GLY A 165 -14.05 6.64 -3.90
CA GLY A 165 -12.85 7.42 -3.68
C GLY A 165 -11.70 6.59 -3.15
N GLY A 166 -10.52 7.16 -3.27
CA GLY A 166 -9.28 6.67 -2.70
C GLY A 166 -8.20 7.74 -2.72
N ALA A 167 -7.10 7.47 -2.08
CA ALA A 167 -5.90 8.29 -2.10
C ALA A 167 -4.66 7.39 -2.18
N VAL A 168 -3.63 7.90 -2.83
CA VAL A 168 -2.30 7.30 -2.97
C VAL A 168 -1.27 8.31 -2.51
#